data_75f0bf4f03b9c057b5a9662cceee13f5
#
_entry.id   75f0bf4f03b9c057b5a9662cceee13f5
#
_cell.length_a   1.000
_cell.length_b   1.000
_cell.length_c   1.000
_cell.angle_alpha   90.00
_cell.angle_beta   90.00
_cell.angle_gamma   90.00
#
_symmetry.space_group_name_H-M   'P 1'
#
loop_
_entity.id
_entity.type
_entity.pdbx_description
1 polymer ?
#
loop_
_entity_poly.entity_id
_entity_poly.type
_entity_poly.pdbx_seq_one_letter_code
_entity_poly.pdbx_strand_id
1 'polypeptide(L)'
;MNRIKFNEIEIISGYLGTIREQFANFAVFNSEIKLKIMKVTAFIRKVAKKNDVDTKATIYFRLRDGKKDIKAASELVISPNHWSAERQGYKDRVTLVPENEKMNLNHKVQALTRMIEKEYKEDAGSEWLGEVIDKFHHPEKYKTEEELAIENPPTFAELFDEFLEKHNLSEVRKKNFRVVKRALMRYELFVRKTRRGMKHFTLDIHTTTKETLADMWDFMENEYMYAEEYPDIYETIPEKRTPQPRGKNTLIDSFSRIRTFFIWCYNQGKTTNRPFDKFPLEECLYGTPIYITLQERDKLFEADLSARPQLAIQRDIFVFQSVVGCRVGDFYKLTKKNIVNGALEYIQEKTRSHNPQTIRVPLNSVAKTILERYKDYAGATLLPFISEQKYNQAIKEAFQLAGLDRIVTVLNPLTRNPEQKYLYEVATTHTARKTFIGNMYKKVKDPDLVSSVSGHKEGSKAFRRYREIDEEMKQELVHLLD
;
A
#
# COMPACT_ATOMS: atom_id res chain seq x y z
N MET A 1 17.93 70.23 -13.62
CA MET A 1 17.62 68.95 -14.29
C MET A 1 18.61 68.79 -15.45
N ASN A 2 19.84 68.30 -15.24
CA ASN A 2 20.80 67.85 -16.26
C ASN A 2 22.23 67.77 -15.67
N ARG A 3 22.42 66.94 -14.64
CA ARG A 3 23.80 66.61 -14.13
C ARG A 3 23.98 65.15 -13.67
N ILE A 4 22.96 64.30 -13.85
CA ILE A 4 23.01 62.86 -13.41
C ILE A 4 23.31 61.91 -14.56
N LYS A 5 23.22 62.33 -15.83
CA LYS A 5 23.38 61.43 -17.00
C LYS A 5 24.82 61.19 -17.47
N PHE A 6 25.83 61.92 -16.99
CA PHE A 6 27.22 61.71 -17.46
C PHE A 6 27.96 60.66 -16.62
N ASN A 7 27.70 60.53 -15.34
CA ASN A 7 28.39 59.57 -14.50
C ASN A 7 27.94 58.11 -14.72
N GLU A 8 26.69 57.90 -15.17
CA GLU A 8 26.21 56.52 -15.44
C GLU A 8 26.78 55.94 -16.74
N ILE A 9 27.10 56.75 -17.70
CA ILE A 9 27.71 56.31 -19.02
C ILE A 9 29.18 55.93 -18.84
N GLU A 10 29.93 56.62 -17.98
CA GLU A 10 31.33 56.25 -17.67
C GLU A 10 31.43 55.00 -16.85
N ILE A 11 30.50 54.75 -15.91
CA ILE A 11 30.49 53.52 -15.12
C ILE A 11 30.14 52.29 -16.03
N ILE A 12 29.18 52.43 -16.93
CA ILE A 12 28.80 51.33 -17.85
C ILE A 12 29.90 51.11 -18.90
N SER A 13 30.61 52.12 -19.37
CA SER A 13 31.76 51.98 -20.28
C SER A 13 32.93 51.32 -19.60
N GLY A 14 33.23 51.63 -18.31
CA GLY A 14 34.26 50.97 -17.54
C GLY A 14 33.96 49.49 -17.29
N TYR A 15 32.69 49.17 -16.97
CA TYR A 15 32.25 47.77 -16.74
C TYR A 15 32.32 46.93 -18.03
N LEU A 16 31.91 47.48 -19.18
CA LEU A 16 32.01 46.79 -20.47
C LEU A 16 33.46 46.60 -20.93
N GLY A 17 34.39 47.50 -20.60
CA GLY A 17 35.82 47.37 -20.83
C GLY A 17 36.42 46.19 -20.03
N THR A 18 36.09 46.10 -18.75
CA THR A 18 36.57 45.04 -17.86
C THR A 18 36.02 43.66 -18.24
N ILE A 19 34.76 43.60 -18.66
CA ILE A 19 34.15 42.36 -19.18
C ILE A 19 34.80 41.94 -20.50
N ARG A 20 35.10 42.86 -21.40
CA ARG A 20 35.81 42.55 -22.65
C ARG A 20 37.24 42.05 -22.44
N GLU A 21 37.99 42.62 -21.50
CA GLU A 21 39.33 42.11 -21.13
C GLU A 21 39.22 40.73 -20.44
N GLN A 22 38.23 40.49 -19.57
CA GLN A 22 38.01 39.17 -18.98
C GLN A 22 37.63 38.12 -20.04
N PHE A 23 36.79 38.46 -21.02
CA PHE A 23 36.48 37.54 -22.15
C PHE A 23 37.64 37.34 -23.10
N ALA A 24 38.47 38.36 -23.34
CA ALA A 24 39.68 38.22 -24.12
C ALA A 24 40.73 37.34 -23.43
N ASN A 25 40.94 37.53 -22.13
CA ASN A 25 41.81 36.69 -21.31
C ASN A 25 41.27 35.25 -21.16
N PHE A 26 39.96 35.07 -21.09
CA PHE A 26 39.30 33.74 -21.08
C PHE A 26 39.40 33.05 -22.46
N ALA A 27 39.34 33.78 -23.55
CA ALA A 27 39.55 33.25 -24.91
C ALA A 27 40.98 32.89 -25.18
N VAL A 28 41.97 33.70 -24.71
CA VAL A 28 43.39 33.40 -24.79
C VAL A 28 43.76 32.23 -23.87
N PHE A 29 43.25 32.18 -22.66
CA PHE A 29 43.42 31.05 -21.75
C PHE A 29 42.84 29.74 -22.29
N ASN A 30 41.66 29.79 -22.92
CA ASN A 30 41.07 28.61 -23.58
C ASN A 30 41.81 28.25 -24.90
N SER A 31 42.48 29.20 -25.57
CA SER A 31 43.30 28.90 -26.78
C SER A 31 44.65 28.26 -26.42
N GLU A 32 45.23 28.62 -25.26
CA GLU A 32 46.47 27.97 -24.77
C GLU A 32 46.19 26.57 -24.16
N ILE A 33 45.00 26.33 -23.58
CA ILE A 33 44.55 25.00 -23.10
C ILE A 33 44.25 24.07 -24.29
N LYS A 34 43.91 24.60 -25.47
CA LYS A 34 43.63 23.80 -26.68
C LYS A 34 44.87 23.17 -27.33
N LEU A 35 46.06 23.34 -26.80
CA LEU A 35 47.29 22.78 -27.38
C LEU A 35 47.79 21.47 -26.72
N LYS A 36 47.04 20.87 -25.81
CA LYS A 36 47.21 19.45 -25.48
C LYS A 36 46.19 18.64 -26.29
N ILE A 37 46.59 18.28 -27.52
CA ILE A 37 45.68 17.64 -28.49
C ILE A 37 45.51 16.18 -28.11
N MET A 38 44.49 15.91 -27.27
CA MET A 38 43.94 14.58 -27.17
C MET A 38 43.40 14.17 -28.55
N LYS A 39 43.77 12.99 -29.01
CA LYS A 39 43.33 12.45 -30.30
C LYS A 39 42.78 11.04 -30.16
N VAL A 40 41.54 10.88 -30.57
CA VAL A 40 40.91 9.56 -30.70
C VAL A 40 40.97 9.11 -32.15
N THR A 41 41.35 7.87 -32.39
CA THR A 41 41.45 7.28 -33.74
C THR A 41 40.91 5.86 -33.76
N ALA A 42 40.04 5.56 -34.71
CA ALA A 42 39.62 4.20 -34.99
C ALA A 42 40.61 3.53 -35.98
N PHE A 43 40.90 2.26 -35.74
CA PHE A 43 41.80 1.50 -36.60
C PHE A 43 41.49 0.00 -36.55
N ILE A 44 41.96 -0.74 -37.58
CA ILE A 44 41.95 -2.21 -37.55
C ILE A 44 43.40 -2.73 -37.41
N ARG A 45 43.57 -3.87 -36.74
CA ARG A 45 44.89 -4.53 -36.70
C ARG A 45 45.22 -5.15 -38.04
N LYS A 46 46.52 -5.21 -38.43
CA LYS A 46 46.96 -5.90 -39.63
C LYS A 46 46.60 -7.38 -39.54
N VAL A 47 45.82 -7.87 -40.48
CA VAL A 47 45.47 -9.29 -40.58
C VAL A 47 46.46 -9.98 -41.52
N ALA A 48 47.03 -11.10 -41.08
CA ALA A 48 48.12 -11.76 -41.81
C ALA A 48 47.69 -12.44 -43.15
N LYS A 49 46.39 -12.67 -43.36
CA LYS A 49 45.83 -13.25 -44.60
C LYS A 49 44.86 -12.23 -45.26
N LYS A 50 45.31 -11.58 -46.33
CA LYS A 50 44.51 -10.59 -47.05
C LYS A 50 43.52 -11.17 -48.07
N ASN A 51 43.56 -12.48 -48.34
CA ASN A 51 42.89 -13.08 -49.51
C ASN A 51 41.58 -13.77 -49.25
N ASP A 52 41.07 -13.70 -48.01
CA ASP A 52 39.77 -14.28 -47.69
C ASP A 52 38.72 -13.17 -47.68
N VAL A 53 37.74 -13.24 -48.59
CA VAL A 53 36.70 -12.22 -48.82
C VAL A 53 35.76 -12.10 -47.61
N ASP A 54 35.64 -13.16 -46.81
CA ASP A 54 34.74 -13.24 -45.68
C ASP A 54 35.38 -12.84 -44.32
N THR A 55 36.68 -12.54 -44.30
CA THR A 55 37.39 -12.18 -43.07
C THR A 55 36.94 -10.79 -42.58
N LYS A 56 36.29 -10.75 -41.41
CA LYS A 56 35.96 -9.49 -40.71
C LYS A 56 37.02 -9.18 -39.66
N ALA A 57 37.44 -7.92 -39.58
CA ALA A 57 38.37 -7.40 -38.58
C ALA A 57 37.64 -6.51 -37.61
N THR A 58 37.94 -6.65 -36.33
CA THR A 58 37.42 -5.77 -35.26
C THR A 58 38.02 -4.37 -35.39
N ILE A 59 37.19 -3.35 -35.24
CA ILE A 59 37.59 -1.94 -35.14
C ILE A 59 38.01 -1.65 -33.71
N TYR A 60 39.23 -1.14 -33.55
CA TYR A 60 39.79 -0.69 -32.28
C TYR A 60 39.76 0.83 -32.21
N PHE A 61 39.59 1.35 -31.03
CA PHE A 61 39.75 2.78 -30.76
C PHE A 61 41.04 3.00 -29.97
N ARG A 62 41.75 4.06 -30.33
CA ARG A 62 43.02 4.47 -29.72
C ARG A 62 42.91 5.92 -29.31
N LEU A 63 43.10 6.18 -28.02
CA LEU A 63 43.20 7.53 -27.48
C LEU A 63 44.66 7.85 -27.17
N ARG A 64 45.14 8.99 -27.66
CA ARG A 64 46.45 9.55 -27.35
C ARG A 64 46.31 10.92 -26.72
N ASP A 65 46.99 11.11 -25.61
CA ASP A 65 47.12 12.40 -24.92
C ASP A 65 48.50 12.52 -24.27
N GLY A 66 49.39 13.28 -24.89
CA GLY A 66 50.78 13.39 -24.48
C GLY A 66 51.51 12.03 -24.48
N LYS A 67 51.92 11.55 -23.33
CA LYS A 67 52.57 10.25 -23.15
C LYS A 67 51.57 9.07 -23.06
N LYS A 68 50.30 9.37 -22.87
CA LYS A 68 49.24 8.36 -22.73
C LYS A 68 48.85 7.82 -24.10
N ASP A 69 48.83 6.49 -24.26
CA ASP A 69 48.45 5.76 -25.47
C ASP A 69 47.67 4.50 -25.07
N ILE A 70 46.35 4.61 -25.03
CA ILE A 70 45.45 3.53 -24.65
C ILE A 70 44.62 3.05 -25.82
N LYS A 71 44.28 1.75 -25.83
CA LYS A 71 43.58 1.10 -26.95
C LYS A 71 42.56 0.09 -26.37
N ALA A 72 41.38 0.05 -26.96
CA ALA A 72 40.40 -0.98 -26.68
C ALA A 72 39.67 -1.43 -27.94
N ALA A 73 39.19 -2.65 -27.95
CA ALA A 73 38.40 -3.22 -29.04
C ALA A 73 36.92 -2.78 -28.89
N SER A 74 36.28 -2.55 -30.04
CA SER A 74 34.83 -2.38 -30.11
C SER A 74 34.17 -3.63 -30.68
N GLU A 75 32.83 -3.70 -30.63
CA GLU A 75 32.07 -4.76 -31.31
C GLU A 75 31.85 -4.46 -32.80
N LEU A 76 32.33 -3.31 -33.30
CA LEU A 76 32.22 -2.96 -34.69
C LEU A 76 33.22 -3.78 -35.51
N VAL A 77 32.74 -4.35 -36.59
CA VAL A 77 33.56 -5.17 -37.49
C VAL A 77 33.45 -4.69 -38.92
N ILE A 78 34.56 -4.82 -39.70
CA ILE A 78 34.60 -4.46 -41.10
C ILE A 78 35.54 -5.39 -41.85
N SER A 79 35.32 -5.62 -43.15
CA SER A 79 36.32 -6.29 -44.01
C SER A 79 37.58 -5.42 -44.14
N PRO A 80 38.82 -5.97 -43.92
CA PRO A 80 40.06 -5.23 -44.07
C PRO A 80 40.21 -4.57 -45.44
N ASN A 81 39.67 -5.21 -46.49
CA ASN A 81 39.70 -4.68 -47.85
C ASN A 81 38.82 -3.44 -48.05
N HIS A 82 37.82 -3.26 -47.22
CA HIS A 82 36.89 -2.13 -47.27
C HIS A 82 37.27 -0.97 -46.32
N TRP A 83 38.24 -1.17 -45.43
CA TRP A 83 38.67 -0.17 -44.45
C TRP A 83 39.51 0.95 -45.05
N SER A 84 39.17 2.18 -44.76
CA SER A 84 40.01 3.38 -45.03
C SER A 84 40.57 3.90 -43.71
N ALA A 85 41.88 3.88 -43.54
CA ALA A 85 42.54 4.43 -42.34
C ALA A 85 42.43 5.97 -42.26
N GLU A 86 42.35 6.64 -43.41
CA GLU A 86 42.22 8.09 -43.51
C GLU A 86 40.82 8.54 -43.04
N ARG A 87 39.77 7.87 -43.50
CA ARG A 87 38.37 8.18 -43.16
C ARG A 87 37.92 7.53 -41.88
N GLN A 88 38.68 6.57 -41.37
CA GLN A 88 38.31 5.74 -40.23
C GLN A 88 36.92 5.08 -40.41
N GLY A 89 36.70 4.52 -41.60
CA GLY A 89 35.44 3.93 -42.04
C GLY A 89 35.57 3.21 -43.35
N TYR A 90 34.47 3.09 -44.08
CA TYR A 90 34.49 2.50 -45.44
C TYR A 90 35.24 3.37 -46.45
N LYS A 91 35.90 2.72 -47.43
CA LYS A 91 36.43 3.36 -48.65
C LYS A 91 35.28 3.85 -49.52
N ASP A 92 35.51 4.90 -50.34
CA ASP A 92 34.51 5.45 -51.26
C ASP A 92 33.95 4.45 -52.26
N ARG A 93 34.82 3.63 -52.82
CA ARG A 93 34.47 2.71 -53.89
C ARG A 93 34.42 1.26 -53.43
N VAL A 94 33.36 0.96 -52.61
CA VAL A 94 33.02 -0.41 -52.21
C VAL A 94 31.66 -0.75 -52.80
N THR A 95 31.63 -1.54 -53.87
CA THR A 95 30.42 -1.83 -54.64
C THR A 95 29.57 -3.00 -54.09
N LEU A 96 30.18 -3.87 -53.28
CA LEU A 96 29.56 -5.10 -52.77
C LEU A 96 28.78 -4.92 -51.42
N VAL A 97 28.79 -3.73 -50.85
CA VAL A 97 28.11 -3.43 -49.56
C VAL A 97 27.04 -2.39 -49.81
N PRO A 98 25.80 -2.60 -49.31
CA PRO A 98 24.71 -1.62 -49.38
C PRO A 98 25.10 -0.28 -48.76
N GLU A 99 24.66 0.83 -49.38
CA GLU A 99 25.03 2.17 -48.94
C GLU A 99 24.56 2.49 -47.51
N ASN A 100 23.39 2.00 -47.13
CA ASN A 100 22.84 2.13 -45.75
C ASN A 100 23.73 1.44 -44.69
N GLU A 101 24.36 0.30 -45.02
CA GLU A 101 25.26 -0.40 -44.11
C GLU A 101 26.58 0.37 -43.95
N LYS A 102 27.11 0.93 -45.03
CA LYS A 102 28.30 1.79 -44.98
C LYS A 102 28.07 3.04 -44.14
N MET A 103 26.94 3.73 -44.39
CA MET A 103 26.56 4.91 -43.64
C MET A 103 26.38 4.60 -42.16
N ASN A 104 25.72 3.49 -41.82
CA ASN A 104 25.46 3.07 -40.42
C ASN A 104 26.78 2.81 -39.67
N LEU A 105 27.71 2.03 -40.26
CA LEU A 105 29.00 1.77 -39.63
C LEU A 105 29.82 3.07 -39.46
N ASN A 106 29.92 3.89 -40.50
CA ASN A 106 30.65 5.16 -40.44
C ASN A 106 30.06 6.09 -39.35
N HIS A 107 28.74 6.15 -39.27
CA HIS A 107 28.06 6.93 -38.22
C HIS A 107 28.36 6.39 -36.81
N LYS A 108 28.31 5.06 -36.61
CA LYS A 108 28.65 4.43 -35.32
C LYS A 108 30.12 4.71 -34.93
N VAL A 109 31.06 4.61 -35.85
CA VAL A 109 32.48 4.91 -35.58
C VAL A 109 32.65 6.38 -35.17
N GLN A 110 32.02 7.32 -35.88
CA GLN A 110 32.05 8.74 -35.51
C GLN A 110 31.37 9.05 -34.18
N ALA A 111 30.22 8.42 -33.92
CA ALA A 111 29.50 8.61 -32.68
C ALA A 111 30.30 8.12 -31.48
N LEU A 112 30.92 6.93 -31.58
CA LEU A 112 31.77 6.38 -30.55
C LEU A 112 33.02 7.21 -30.31
N THR A 113 33.65 7.71 -31.40
CA THR A 113 34.78 8.65 -31.30
C THR A 113 34.42 9.88 -30.50
N ARG A 114 33.26 10.53 -30.81
CA ARG A 114 32.76 11.70 -30.07
C ARG A 114 32.43 11.39 -28.61
N MET A 115 31.88 10.21 -28.34
CA MET A 115 31.56 9.79 -26.99
C MET A 115 32.84 9.62 -26.15
N ILE A 116 33.87 8.97 -26.70
CA ILE A 116 35.18 8.83 -26.04
C ILE A 116 35.81 10.21 -25.78
N GLU A 117 35.75 11.12 -26.74
CA GLU A 117 36.25 12.50 -26.59
C GLU A 117 35.52 13.28 -25.51
N LYS A 118 34.20 13.12 -25.44
CA LYS A 118 33.33 13.81 -24.47
C LYS A 118 33.51 13.31 -23.03
N GLU A 119 33.64 11.98 -22.85
CA GLU A 119 33.73 11.36 -21.52
C GLU A 119 35.17 11.26 -21.00
N TYR A 120 36.18 11.70 -21.77
CA TYR A 120 37.58 11.61 -21.39
C TYR A 120 37.90 12.35 -20.11
N LYS A 121 38.69 11.71 -19.26
CA LYS A 121 39.26 12.27 -18.01
C LYS A 121 40.76 12.04 -17.98
N GLU A 122 41.54 12.92 -17.33
CA GLU A 122 42.99 12.85 -17.29
C GLU A 122 43.53 11.56 -16.63
N ASP A 123 42.79 10.93 -15.72
CA ASP A 123 43.13 9.68 -15.07
C ASP A 123 42.69 8.42 -15.86
N ALA A 124 42.05 8.58 -17.02
CA ALA A 124 41.52 7.47 -17.83
C ALA A 124 42.60 6.46 -18.23
N GLY A 125 42.35 5.19 -18.00
CA GLY A 125 43.18 4.03 -18.40
C GLY A 125 42.53 3.20 -19.51
N SER A 126 43.14 2.07 -19.86
CA SER A 126 42.60 1.14 -20.84
C SER A 126 41.29 0.50 -20.43
N GLU A 127 41.07 0.28 -19.10
CA GLU A 127 39.80 -0.23 -18.55
C GLU A 127 38.69 0.77 -18.80
N TRP A 128 38.92 2.06 -18.44
CA TRP A 128 37.96 3.13 -18.72
C TRP A 128 37.55 3.19 -20.22
N LEU A 129 38.51 3.07 -21.13
CA LEU A 129 38.22 3.10 -22.57
C LEU A 129 37.33 1.90 -22.95
N GLY A 130 37.56 0.73 -22.35
CA GLY A 130 36.73 -0.45 -22.52
C GLY A 130 35.30 -0.22 -22.01
N GLU A 131 35.15 0.38 -20.84
CA GLU A 131 33.84 0.72 -20.26
C GLU A 131 33.04 1.72 -21.11
N VAL A 132 33.68 2.77 -21.63
CA VAL A 132 33.02 3.73 -22.52
C VAL A 132 32.55 3.05 -23.82
N ILE A 133 33.34 2.14 -24.36
CA ILE A 133 32.96 1.36 -25.54
C ILE A 133 31.82 0.39 -25.23
N ASP A 134 31.85 -0.34 -24.08
CA ASP A 134 30.77 -1.22 -23.68
C ASP A 134 29.48 -0.43 -23.43
N LYS A 135 29.56 0.73 -22.79
CA LYS A 135 28.42 1.63 -22.57
C LYS A 135 27.80 2.11 -23.91
N PHE A 136 28.60 2.33 -24.94
CA PHE A 136 28.09 2.68 -26.27
C PHE A 136 27.32 1.52 -26.92
N HIS A 137 27.79 0.28 -26.76
CA HIS A 137 27.16 -0.91 -27.34
C HIS A 137 25.99 -1.44 -26.50
N HIS A 138 26.07 -1.28 -25.18
CA HIS A 138 25.10 -1.81 -24.21
C HIS A 138 24.65 -0.73 -23.24
N PRO A 139 24.03 0.37 -23.72
CA PRO A 139 23.61 1.48 -22.85
C PRO A 139 22.65 1.04 -21.76
N GLU A 140 21.86 -0.02 -21.97
CA GLU A 140 20.93 -0.59 -21.02
C GLU A 140 21.60 -1.10 -19.72
N LYS A 141 22.87 -1.54 -19.78
CA LYS A 141 23.62 -2.00 -18.61
C LYS A 141 24.03 -0.87 -17.65
N TYR A 142 24.09 0.35 -18.18
CA TYR A 142 24.62 1.54 -17.49
C TYR A 142 23.55 2.55 -17.12
N LYS A 143 22.27 2.20 -17.38
CA LYS A 143 21.13 3.03 -16.94
C LYS A 143 21.03 3.02 -15.42
N THR A 144 20.86 4.20 -14.85
CA THR A 144 20.57 4.34 -13.43
C THR A 144 19.18 3.79 -13.11
N GLU A 145 18.94 3.46 -11.84
CA GLU A 145 17.60 3.04 -11.39
C GLU A 145 16.54 4.10 -11.71
N GLU A 146 16.91 5.39 -11.68
CA GLU A 146 16.03 6.51 -12.02
C GLU A 146 15.68 6.52 -13.52
N GLU A 147 16.67 6.30 -14.40
CA GLU A 147 16.46 6.22 -15.85
C GLU A 147 15.61 5.00 -16.22
N LEU A 148 15.86 3.85 -15.58
CA LEU A 148 15.05 2.64 -15.76
C LEU A 148 13.61 2.85 -15.27
N ALA A 149 13.41 3.57 -14.17
CA ALA A 149 12.09 3.89 -13.63
C ALA A 149 11.31 4.88 -14.53
N ILE A 150 12.00 5.74 -15.28
CA ILE A 150 11.37 6.64 -16.26
C ILE A 150 10.92 5.86 -17.51
N GLU A 151 11.74 4.92 -17.99
CA GLU A 151 11.40 4.10 -19.18
C GLU A 151 10.34 3.04 -18.88
N ASN A 152 10.39 2.45 -17.70
CA ASN A 152 9.45 1.44 -17.22
C ASN A 152 8.85 1.88 -15.88
N PRO A 153 7.87 2.80 -15.88
CA PRO A 153 7.26 3.25 -14.64
C PRO A 153 6.57 2.06 -13.95
N PRO A 154 6.66 1.98 -12.61
CA PRO A 154 6.07 0.89 -11.87
C PRO A 154 4.55 0.85 -12.10
N THR A 155 4.04 -0.33 -12.31
CA THR A 155 2.61 -0.58 -12.48
C THR A 155 1.83 -0.23 -11.20
N PHE A 156 0.54 -0.05 -11.31
CA PHE A 156 -0.35 0.15 -10.15
C PHE A 156 -0.20 -0.97 -9.11
N ALA A 157 -0.06 -2.22 -9.57
CA ALA A 157 0.11 -3.39 -8.71
C ALA A 157 1.43 -3.37 -7.94
N GLU A 158 2.54 -3.00 -8.59
CA GLU A 158 3.87 -2.88 -7.97
C GLU A 158 3.92 -1.74 -6.97
N LEU A 159 3.32 -0.58 -7.29
CA LEU A 159 3.17 0.53 -6.35
C LEU A 159 2.34 0.15 -5.11
N PHE A 160 1.32 -0.69 -5.30
CA PHE A 160 0.51 -1.16 -4.19
C PHE A 160 1.29 -2.14 -3.29
N ASP A 161 2.17 -2.98 -3.87
CA ASP A 161 3.06 -3.85 -3.10
C ASP A 161 4.09 -3.04 -2.33
N GLU A 162 4.71 -2.06 -2.96
CA GLU A 162 5.63 -1.12 -2.30
C GLU A 162 4.96 -0.40 -1.12
N PHE A 163 3.70 0.04 -1.29
CA PHE A 163 2.92 0.61 -0.21
C PHE A 163 2.74 -0.38 0.96
N LEU A 164 2.44 -1.65 0.67
CA LEU A 164 2.26 -2.68 1.70
C LEU A 164 3.55 -2.98 2.47
N GLU A 165 4.70 -2.84 1.82
CA GLU A 165 6.01 -3.02 2.45
C GLU A 165 6.43 -1.83 3.30
N LYS A 166 6.36 -0.63 2.72
CA LYS A 166 6.91 0.60 3.33
C LYS A 166 5.97 1.27 4.34
N HIS A 167 4.66 1.06 4.21
CA HIS A 167 3.70 1.67 5.14
C HIS A 167 3.61 0.86 6.44
N ASN A 168 3.67 1.55 7.58
CA ASN A 168 3.57 0.92 8.91
C ASN A 168 2.15 0.38 9.19
N LEU A 169 1.85 -0.80 8.69
CA LEU A 169 0.58 -1.49 8.83
C LEU A 169 0.75 -2.79 9.63
N SER A 170 -0.21 -3.07 10.51
CA SER A 170 -0.30 -4.40 11.13
C SER A 170 -0.59 -5.49 10.08
N GLU A 171 -0.18 -6.73 10.32
CA GLU A 171 -0.39 -7.83 9.38
C GLU A 171 -1.88 -8.06 9.04
N VAL A 172 -2.77 -7.85 9.99
CA VAL A 172 -4.22 -7.92 9.74
C VAL A 172 -4.67 -6.81 8.76
N ARG A 173 -4.15 -5.60 8.90
CA ARG A 173 -4.44 -4.51 7.95
C ARG A 173 -3.85 -4.80 6.58
N LYS A 174 -2.61 -5.30 6.49
CA LYS A 174 -2.00 -5.72 5.22
C LYS A 174 -2.85 -6.77 4.51
N LYS A 175 -3.38 -7.77 5.23
CA LYS A 175 -4.32 -8.76 4.65
C LYS A 175 -5.54 -8.11 4.02
N ASN A 176 -6.15 -7.13 4.72
CA ASN A 176 -7.32 -6.41 4.20
C ASN A 176 -6.99 -5.56 2.97
N PHE A 177 -5.83 -4.92 2.94
CA PHE A 177 -5.35 -4.19 1.75
C PHE A 177 -5.09 -5.12 0.56
N ARG A 178 -4.52 -6.32 0.79
CA ARG A 178 -4.32 -7.32 -0.27
C ARG A 178 -5.64 -7.78 -0.90
N VAL A 179 -6.71 -7.89 -0.11
CA VAL A 179 -8.07 -8.19 -0.65
C VAL A 179 -8.51 -7.06 -1.58
N VAL A 180 -8.36 -5.80 -1.17
CA VAL A 180 -8.69 -4.65 -2.02
C VAL A 180 -7.82 -4.62 -3.29
N LYS A 181 -6.49 -4.84 -3.16
CA LYS A 181 -5.61 -4.94 -4.33
C LYS A 181 -6.12 -5.94 -5.36
N ARG A 182 -6.44 -7.18 -4.93
CA ARG A 182 -6.96 -8.20 -5.85
C ARG A 182 -8.27 -7.79 -6.51
N ALA A 183 -9.19 -7.14 -5.77
CA ALA A 183 -10.42 -6.62 -6.36
C ALA A 183 -10.16 -5.55 -7.43
N LEU A 184 -9.19 -4.65 -7.22
CA LEU A 184 -8.77 -3.66 -8.22
C LEU A 184 -8.13 -4.31 -9.44
N MET A 185 -7.31 -5.34 -9.26
CA MET A 185 -6.73 -6.09 -10.38
C MET A 185 -7.79 -6.83 -11.20
N ARG A 186 -8.82 -7.40 -10.54
CA ARG A 186 -9.97 -8.00 -11.24
C ARG A 186 -10.80 -6.96 -11.98
N TYR A 187 -11.00 -5.78 -11.38
CA TYR A 187 -11.65 -4.67 -12.08
C TYR A 187 -10.91 -4.30 -13.36
N GLU A 188 -9.58 -4.23 -13.35
CA GLU A 188 -8.78 -3.97 -14.55
C GLU A 188 -9.03 -5.02 -15.64
N LEU A 189 -9.03 -6.31 -15.28
CA LEU A 189 -9.33 -7.40 -16.21
C LEU A 189 -10.78 -7.34 -16.72
N PHE A 190 -11.74 -7.00 -15.85
CA PHE A 190 -13.13 -6.81 -16.19
C PHE A 190 -13.31 -5.71 -17.24
N VAL A 191 -12.69 -4.55 -17.05
CA VAL A 191 -12.72 -3.44 -18.02
C VAL A 191 -12.13 -3.86 -19.36
N ARG A 192 -10.99 -4.53 -19.36
CA ARG A 192 -10.32 -5.05 -20.57
C ARG A 192 -11.24 -6.00 -21.36
N LYS A 193 -11.97 -6.84 -20.65
CA LYS A 193 -12.81 -7.87 -21.22
C LYS A 193 -14.15 -7.35 -21.73
N THR A 194 -14.78 -6.46 -20.97
CA THR A 194 -16.19 -6.06 -21.23
C THR A 194 -16.32 -4.77 -22.01
N ARG A 195 -15.28 -3.92 -22.09
CA ARG A 195 -15.41 -2.60 -22.71
C ARG A 195 -14.68 -2.52 -24.05
N ARG A 196 -15.46 -2.11 -25.06
CA ARG A 196 -14.92 -1.92 -26.41
C ARG A 196 -13.81 -0.85 -26.40
N GLY A 197 -12.69 -1.14 -27.00
CA GLY A 197 -11.53 -0.23 -27.09
C GLY A 197 -10.63 -0.21 -25.85
N MET A 198 -10.98 -0.89 -24.76
CA MET A 198 -10.24 -0.89 -23.50
C MET A 198 -9.37 -2.14 -23.29
N LYS A 199 -9.02 -2.86 -24.36
CA LYS A 199 -8.23 -4.10 -24.29
C LYS A 199 -6.89 -3.97 -23.56
N HIS A 200 -6.30 -2.77 -23.56
CA HIS A 200 -5.02 -2.45 -22.93
C HIS A 200 -5.18 -1.53 -21.69
N PHE A 201 -6.39 -1.45 -21.14
CA PHE A 201 -6.65 -0.64 -19.97
C PHE A 201 -5.78 -1.10 -18.79
N THR A 202 -5.13 -0.16 -18.12
CA THR A 202 -4.39 -0.36 -16.87
C THR A 202 -4.81 0.70 -15.87
N LEU A 203 -4.93 0.29 -14.61
CA LEU A 203 -5.06 1.25 -13.53
C LEU A 203 -3.76 2.05 -13.41
N ASP A 204 -3.91 3.37 -13.28
CA ASP A 204 -2.79 4.29 -13.14
C ASP A 204 -3.10 5.36 -12.10
N ILE A 205 -2.15 5.60 -11.20
CA ILE A 205 -2.28 6.58 -10.12
C ILE A 205 -2.34 8.02 -10.64
N HIS A 206 -1.81 8.28 -11.84
CA HIS A 206 -1.78 9.63 -12.43
C HIS A 206 -3.10 10.01 -13.10
N THR A 207 -3.76 9.03 -13.71
CA THR A 207 -4.95 9.25 -14.56
C THR A 207 -6.26 8.80 -13.93
N THR A 208 -6.24 8.17 -12.77
CA THR A 208 -7.47 7.79 -12.04
C THR A 208 -8.28 9.04 -11.70
N THR A 209 -9.55 9.06 -12.12
CA THR A 209 -10.50 10.16 -11.90
C THR A 209 -11.61 9.76 -10.93
N LYS A 210 -12.51 10.70 -10.60
CA LYS A 210 -13.72 10.39 -9.81
C LYS A 210 -14.66 9.43 -10.55
N GLU A 211 -14.71 9.51 -11.89
CA GLU A 211 -15.48 8.61 -12.74
C GLU A 211 -14.91 7.19 -12.67
N THR A 212 -13.59 7.05 -12.71
CA THR A 212 -12.91 5.76 -12.51
C THR A 212 -13.21 5.20 -11.12
N LEU A 213 -13.22 6.03 -10.07
CA LEU A 213 -13.57 5.58 -8.71
C LEU A 213 -15.05 5.15 -8.61
N ALA A 214 -15.97 5.88 -9.26
CA ALA A 214 -17.37 5.50 -9.30
C ALA A 214 -17.58 4.15 -10.01
N ASP A 215 -16.86 3.93 -11.08
CA ASP A 215 -16.88 2.69 -11.84
C ASP A 215 -16.28 1.51 -11.05
N MET A 216 -15.18 1.72 -10.35
CA MET A 216 -14.64 0.73 -9.39
C MET A 216 -15.65 0.40 -8.29
N TRP A 217 -16.42 1.40 -7.83
CA TRP A 217 -17.46 1.20 -6.83
C TRP A 217 -18.54 0.28 -7.36
N ASP A 218 -19.09 0.59 -8.54
CA ASP A 218 -20.11 -0.22 -9.20
C ASP A 218 -19.62 -1.66 -9.43
N PHE A 219 -18.40 -1.83 -9.93
CA PHE A 219 -17.77 -3.14 -10.05
C PHE A 219 -17.71 -3.89 -8.73
N MET A 220 -17.21 -3.25 -7.65
CA MET A 220 -17.09 -3.93 -6.36
C MET A 220 -18.44 -4.25 -5.71
N GLU A 221 -19.46 -3.43 -5.94
CA GLU A 221 -20.82 -3.66 -5.47
C GLU A 221 -21.43 -4.90 -6.15
N ASN A 222 -21.19 -5.05 -7.45
CA ASN A 222 -21.76 -6.11 -8.29
C ASN A 222 -20.79 -7.28 -8.53
N GLU A 223 -19.61 -7.30 -7.90
CA GLU A 223 -18.58 -8.32 -8.14
C GLU A 223 -19.07 -9.75 -7.96
N TYR A 224 -20.06 -9.99 -7.11
CA TYR A 224 -20.64 -11.31 -6.90
C TYR A 224 -21.33 -11.85 -8.15
N MET A 225 -21.95 -11.00 -8.98
CA MET A 225 -22.53 -11.39 -10.27
C MET A 225 -21.44 -11.63 -11.31
N TYR A 226 -20.44 -10.76 -11.38
CA TYR A 226 -19.34 -10.88 -12.33
C TYR A 226 -18.46 -12.11 -12.06
N ALA A 227 -18.42 -12.60 -10.83
CA ALA A 227 -17.71 -13.83 -10.50
C ALA A 227 -18.34 -15.07 -11.16
N GLU A 228 -19.65 -15.06 -11.37
CA GLU A 228 -20.38 -16.13 -12.08
C GLU A 228 -20.30 -15.94 -13.61
N GLU A 229 -20.38 -14.70 -14.07
CA GLU A 229 -20.41 -14.38 -15.51
C GLU A 229 -19.03 -14.46 -16.18
N TYR A 230 -17.95 -14.12 -15.44
CA TYR A 230 -16.56 -14.08 -15.94
C TYR A 230 -15.61 -14.91 -15.07
N PRO A 231 -15.77 -16.25 -14.98
CA PRO A 231 -14.98 -17.09 -14.09
C PRO A 231 -13.48 -17.06 -14.39
N ASP A 232 -13.06 -16.84 -15.63
CA ASP A 232 -11.66 -16.74 -16.05
C ASP A 232 -10.90 -15.57 -15.39
N ILE A 233 -11.59 -14.48 -15.03
CA ILE A 233 -11.00 -13.38 -14.26
C ILE A 233 -10.59 -13.88 -12.86
N TYR A 234 -11.41 -14.78 -12.28
CA TYR A 234 -11.17 -15.34 -10.95
C TYR A 234 -10.21 -16.53 -10.97
N GLU A 235 -10.04 -17.19 -12.11
CA GLU A 235 -8.93 -18.12 -12.34
C GLU A 235 -7.58 -17.38 -12.39
N THR A 236 -7.56 -16.23 -13.05
CA THR A 236 -6.36 -15.38 -13.15
C THR A 236 -6.00 -14.73 -11.82
N ILE A 237 -6.98 -14.20 -11.07
CA ILE A 237 -6.79 -13.53 -9.77
C ILE A 237 -7.73 -14.15 -8.75
N PRO A 238 -7.35 -15.28 -8.13
CA PRO A 238 -8.24 -16.10 -7.31
C PRO A 238 -8.56 -15.45 -5.96
N GLU A 239 -9.75 -15.75 -5.47
CA GLU A 239 -10.19 -15.51 -4.10
C GLU A 239 -10.43 -16.84 -3.37
N LYS A 240 -10.21 -16.83 -2.04
CA LYS A 240 -10.46 -18.03 -1.21
C LYS A 240 -11.93 -18.40 -1.12
N ARG A 241 -12.82 -17.45 -1.34
CA ARG A 241 -14.28 -17.62 -1.29
C ARG A 241 -14.90 -16.86 -2.44
N THR A 242 -15.94 -17.42 -3.03
CA THR A 242 -16.76 -16.70 -4.03
C THR A 242 -17.21 -15.36 -3.47
N PRO A 243 -17.05 -14.27 -4.20
CA PRO A 243 -17.53 -12.96 -3.80
C PRO A 243 -19.02 -13.00 -3.45
N GLN A 244 -19.37 -12.33 -2.36
CA GLN A 244 -20.74 -12.19 -1.90
C GLN A 244 -21.18 -10.73 -2.03
N PRO A 245 -22.47 -10.43 -2.11
CA PRO A 245 -22.97 -9.06 -2.10
C PRO A 245 -22.38 -8.26 -0.95
N ARG A 246 -21.86 -7.06 -1.24
CA ARG A 246 -21.25 -6.18 -0.25
C ARG A 246 -22.21 -5.08 0.18
N GLY A 247 -22.39 -4.95 1.47
CA GLY A 247 -23.10 -3.81 2.01
C GLY A 247 -22.29 -2.51 1.91
N LYS A 248 -22.98 -1.38 1.89
CA LYS A 248 -22.42 -0.04 1.69
C LYS A 248 -21.27 0.31 2.66
N ASN A 249 -21.35 -0.13 3.93
CA ASN A 249 -20.25 0.06 4.87
C ASN A 249 -18.97 -0.70 4.44
N THR A 250 -19.10 -1.89 3.87
CA THR A 250 -17.96 -2.68 3.37
C THR A 250 -17.31 -2.01 2.17
N LEU A 251 -18.11 -1.42 1.28
CA LEU A 251 -17.62 -0.63 0.15
C LEU A 251 -16.89 0.63 0.63
N ILE A 252 -17.49 1.40 1.54
CA ILE A 252 -16.87 2.58 2.15
C ILE A 252 -15.52 2.23 2.79
N ASP A 253 -15.45 1.12 3.55
CA ASP A 253 -14.21 0.64 4.15
C ASP A 253 -13.16 0.24 3.10
N SER A 254 -13.56 -0.37 2.00
CA SER A 254 -12.67 -0.72 0.88
C SER A 254 -12.13 0.53 0.21
N PHE A 255 -12.99 1.50 -0.10
CA PHE A 255 -12.61 2.77 -0.70
C PHE A 255 -11.78 3.66 0.25
N SER A 256 -12.00 3.59 1.55
CA SER A 256 -11.13 4.22 2.54
C SER A 256 -9.70 3.67 2.49
N ARG A 257 -9.53 2.38 2.18
CA ARG A 257 -8.20 1.78 1.97
C ARG A 257 -7.59 2.24 0.66
N ILE A 258 -8.37 2.28 -0.44
CA ILE A 258 -7.91 2.83 -1.73
C ILE A 258 -7.46 4.29 -1.54
N ARG A 259 -8.26 5.11 -0.84
CA ARG A 259 -7.89 6.48 -0.51
C ARG A 259 -6.58 6.56 0.27
N THR A 260 -6.38 5.67 1.25
CA THR A 260 -5.12 5.62 2.02
C THR A 260 -3.92 5.35 1.12
N PHE A 261 -4.04 4.45 0.14
CA PHE A 261 -3.01 4.18 -0.85
C PHE A 261 -2.72 5.41 -1.72
N PHE A 262 -3.73 6.10 -2.26
CA PHE A 262 -3.53 7.32 -3.06
C PHE A 262 -2.88 8.45 -2.26
N ILE A 263 -3.29 8.64 -0.99
CA ILE A 263 -2.66 9.62 -0.09
C ILE A 263 -1.17 9.27 0.14
N TRP A 264 -0.85 7.99 0.32
CA TRP A 264 0.53 7.55 0.45
C TRP A 264 1.33 7.82 -0.83
N CYS A 265 0.80 7.50 -2.01
CA CYS A 265 1.45 7.81 -3.29
C CYS A 265 1.71 9.31 -3.44
N TYR A 266 0.74 10.15 -3.10
CA TYR A 266 0.88 11.61 -3.11
C TYR A 266 1.98 12.08 -2.15
N ASN A 267 1.98 11.62 -0.91
CA ASN A 267 2.95 12.00 0.11
C ASN A 267 4.38 11.51 -0.20
N GLN A 268 4.52 10.43 -0.97
CA GLN A 268 5.81 9.94 -1.46
C GLN A 268 6.25 10.61 -2.78
N GLY A 269 5.52 11.60 -3.27
CA GLY A 269 5.83 12.29 -4.53
C GLY A 269 5.66 11.45 -5.80
N LYS A 270 5.01 10.27 -5.68
CA LYS A 270 4.78 9.38 -6.82
C LYS A 270 3.69 9.87 -7.76
N THR A 271 2.82 10.73 -7.33
CA THR A 271 1.77 11.37 -8.13
C THR A 271 1.36 12.70 -7.54
N THR A 272 0.85 13.59 -8.37
CA THR A 272 0.17 14.83 -7.96
C THR A 272 -1.36 14.67 -7.95
N ASN A 273 -1.87 13.52 -8.44
CA ASN A 273 -3.28 13.24 -8.55
C ASN A 273 -3.92 12.93 -7.18
N ARG A 274 -5.07 13.54 -6.90
CA ARG A 274 -5.86 13.35 -5.68
C ARG A 274 -7.32 13.08 -6.04
N PRO A 275 -7.64 11.92 -6.60
CA PRO A 275 -8.97 11.64 -7.16
C PRO A 275 -10.08 11.66 -6.09
N PHE A 276 -9.76 11.37 -4.84
CA PHE A 276 -10.71 11.39 -3.73
C PHE A 276 -11.13 12.79 -3.27
N ASP A 277 -10.45 13.86 -3.67
CA ASP A 277 -10.89 15.24 -3.37
C ASP A 277 -12.23 15.55 -4.06
N LYS A 278 -12.49 14.88 -5.20
CA LYS A 278 -13.75 14.99 -5.95
C LYS A 278 -14.67 13.79 -5.78
N PHE A 279 -14.30 12.81 -4.94
CA PHE A 279 -15.06 11.60 -4.62
C PHE A 279 -15.15 11.43 -3.10
N PRO A 280 -16.00 12.22 -2.41
CA PRO A 280 -16.15 12.14 -0.97
C PRO A 280 -16.81 10.81 -0.58
N LEU A 281 -16.23 10.13 0.41
CA LEU A 281 -16.82 8.92 0.98
C LEU A 281 -17.82 9.28 2.08
N GLU A 282 -18.99 8.68 2.02
CA GLU A 282 -19.97 8.76 3.10
C GLU A 282 -19.41 8.17 4.41
N GLU A 283 -20.01 8.53 5.52
CA GLU A 283 -19.74 7.86 6.79
C GLU A 283 -20.44 6.48 6.84
N CYS A 284 -19.77 5.52 7.49
CA CYS A 284 -20.39 4.23 7.79
C CYS A 284 -21.60 4.42 8.71
N LEU A 285 -22.75 3.89 8.32
CA LEU A 285 -23.96 3.91 9.12
C LEU A 285 -24.08 2.61 9.91
N TYR A 286 -24.32 2.73 11.21
CA TYR A 286 -24.50 1.60 12.11
C TYR A 286 -25.77 1.80 12.91
N GLY A 287 -26.51 0.71 13.12
CA GLY A 287 -27.67 0.71 14.01
C GLY A 287 -27.32 0.88 15.48
N THR A 288 -28.35 1.04 16.31
CA THR A 288 -28.25 1.09 17.77
C THR A 288 -27.58 -0.18 18.32
N PRO A 289 -26.65 -0.08 19.27
CA PRO A 289 -26.02 -1.25 19.87
C PRO A 289 -27.03 -2.14 20.59
N ILE A 290 -27.19 -3.38 20.17
CA ILE A 290 -28.05 -4.35 20.83
C ILE A 290 -27.25 -5.03 21.93
N TYR A 291 -27.82 -5.04 23.13
CA TYR A 291 -27.29 -5.72 24.31
C TYR A 291 -28.42 -6.28 25.16
N ILE A 292 -28.12 -7.13 26.13
CA ILE A 292 -29.10 -7.70 27.07
C ILE A 292 -29.09 -6.92 28.39
N THR A 293 -30.24 -6.83 29.01
CA THR A 293 -30.40 -6.26 30.37
C THR A 293 -29.75 -7.17 31.43
N LEU A 294 -29.59 -6.67 32.65
CA LEU A 294 -29.09 -7.52 33.73
C LEU A 294 -30.07 -8.67 34.05
N GLN A 295 -31.38 -8.43 33.97
CA GLN A 295 -32.40 -9.45 34.13
C GLN A 295 -32.33 -10.54 33.05
N GLU A 296 -32.18 -10.15 31.79
CA GLU A 296 -31.97 -11.10 30.67
C GLU A 296 -30.67 -11.90 30.84
N ARG A 297 -29.60 -11.27 31.33
CA ARG A 297 -28.33 -11.96 31.63
C ARG A 297 -28.55 -13.01 32.76
N ASP A 298 -29.25 -12.66 33.83
CA ASP A 298 -29.49 -13.56 34.94
C ASP A 298 -30.42 -14.71 34.52
N LYS A 299 -31.45 -14.43 33.73
CA LYS A 299 -32.31 -15.46 33.10
C LYS A 299 -31.46 -16.42 32.22
N LEU A 300 -30.51 -15.90 31.44
CA LEU A 300 -29.60 -16.72 30.66
C LEU A 300 -28.68 -17.58 31.54
N PHE A 301 -28.13 -17.01 32.61
CA PHE A 301 -27.23 -17.69 33.55
C PHE A 301 -27.89 -18.83 34.29
N GLU A 302 -29.17 -18.66 34.65
CA GLU A 302 -29.99 -19.61 35.39
C GLU A 302 -30.70 -20.64 34.51
N ALA A 303 -30.67 -20.46 33.18
CA ALA A 303 -31.31 -21.36 32.24
C ALA A 303 -30.79 -22.79 32.38
N ASP A 304 -31.70 -23.75 32.51
CA ASP A 304 -31.34 -25.18 32.57
C ASP A 304 -30.88 -25.69 31.21
N LEU A 305 -29.59 -25.91 31.12
CA LEU A 305 -28.93 -26.51 29.98
C LEU A 305 -28.22 -27.83 30.31
N SER A 306 -28.71 -28.53 31.34
CA SER A 306 -28.17 -29.80 31.85
C SER A 306 -28.14 -30.87 30.77
N ALA A 307 -29.13 -30.91 29.88
CA ALA A 307 -29.19 -31.79 28.73
C ALA A 307 -28.14 -31.47 27.62
N ARG A 308 -27.49 -30.30 27.72
CA ARG A 308 -26.50 -29.83 26.74
C ARG A 308 -25.27 -29.23 27.45
N PRO A 309 -24.42 -30.04 28.09
CA PRO A 309 -23.31 -29.56 28.92
C PRO A 309 -22.31 -28.66 28.16
N GLN A 310 -22.02 -28.96 26.89
CA GLN A 310 -21.15 -28.11 26.10
C GLN A 310 -21.72 -26.74 25.79
N LEU A 311 -23.05 -26.63 25.64
CA LEU A 311 -23.74 -25.36 25.47
C LEU A 311 -23.77 -24.56 26.79
N ALA A 312 -23.96 -25.24 27.92
CA ALA A 312 -23.91 -24.63 29.26
C ALA A 312 -22.53 -23.96 29.50
N ILE A 313 -21.43 -24.62 29.07
CA ILE A 313 -20.09 -24.02 29.12
C ILE A 313 -20.02 -22.73 28.32
N GLN A 314 -20.54 -22.72 27.11
CA GLN A 314 -20.47 -21.52 26.22
C GLN A 314 -21.40 -20.40 26.75
N ARG A 315 -22.53 -20.73 27.33
CA ARG A 315 -23.39 -19.81 28.07
C ARG A 315 -22.63 -19.14 29.23
N ASP A 316 -21.92 -19.92 30.05
CA ASP A 316 -21.12 -19.40 31.16
C ASP A 316 -20.02 -18.49 30.70
N ILE A 317 -19.35 -18.86 29.61
CA ILE A 317 -18.32 -18.01 28.96
C ILE A 317 -18.91 -16.67 28.50
N PHE A 318 -20.11 -16.69 27.89
CA PHE A 318 -20.80 -15.46 27.49
C PHE A 318 -21.16 -14.59 28.68
N VAL A 319 -21.71 -15.18 29.71
CA VAL A 319 -22.06 -14.46 30.95
C VAL A 319 -20.81 -13.87 31.59
N PHE A 320 -19.73 -14.62 31.71
CA PHE A 320 -18.44 -14.10 32.20
C PHE A 320 -17.93 -12.94 31.33
N GLN A 321 -17.94 -13.07 30.00
CA GLN A 321 -17.55 -11.99 29.10
C GLN A 321 -18.42 -10.75 29.27
N SER A 322 -19.73 -10.92 29.55
CA SER A 322 -20.68 -9.84 29.76
C SER A 322 -20.48 -9.07 31.06
N VAL A 323 -19.75 -9.62 32.03
CA VAL A 323 -19.43 -8.97 33.31
C VAL A 323 -17.99 -8.47 33.41
N VAL A 324 -17.13 -8.81 32.45
CA VAL A 324 -15.73 -8.31 32.38
C VAL A 324 -15.47 -7.43 31.15
N GLY A 325 -16.33 -7.47 30.13
CA GLY A 325 -16.31 -6.56 29.00
C GLY A 325 -15.19 -6.74 27.99
N CYS A 326 -14.38 -7.80 28.08
CA CYS A 326 -13.25 -8.04 27.17
C CYS A 326 -13.68 -8.15 25.70
N ARG A 327 -12.82 -7.66 24.76
CA ARG A 327 -12.95 -8.02 23.35
C ARG A 327 -12.64 -9.51 23.16
N VAL A 328 -13.34 -10.17 22.24
CA VAL A 328 -13.14 -11.61 22.00
C VAL A 328 -11.69 -11.98 21.72
N GLY A 329 -10.97 -11.19 20.94
CA GLY A 329 -9.56 -11.45 20.64
C GLY A 329 -8.61 -11.34 21.84
N ASP A 330 -8.93 -10.47 22.82
CA ASP A 330 -8.21 -10.38 24.08
C ASP A 330 -8.68 -11.50 25.02
N PHE A 331 -9.99 -11.76 25.07
CA PHE A 331 -10.63 -12.73 25.92
C PHE A 331 -10.08 -14.15 25.73
N TYR A 332 -9.88 -14.58 24.48
CA TYR A 332 -9.32 -15.90 24.14
C TYR A 332 -7.86 -16.10 24.54
N LYS A 333 -7.14 -15.03 24.84
CA LYS A 333 -5.75 -15.08 25.33
C LYS A 333 -5.63 -15.09 26.85
N LEU A 334 -6.74 -14.92 27.57
CA LEU A 334 -6.72 -14.91 29.02
C LEU A 334 -6.35 -16.28 29.57
N THR A 335 -5.56 -16.26 30.63
CA THR A 335 -5.13 -17.42 31.42
C THR A 335 -5.46 -17.19 32.90
N LYS A 336 -5.30 -18.20 33.73
CA LYS A 336 -5.46 -18.07 35.20
C LYS A 336 -4.55 -16.98 35.80
N LYS A 337 -3.39 -16.68 35.16
CA LYS A 337 -2.45 -15.64 35.59
C LYS A 337 -3.01 -14.21 35.46
N ASN A 338 -4.05 -14.05 34.65
CA ASN A 338 -4.70 -12.75 34.47
C ASN A 338 -5.66 -12.40 35.64
N ILE A 339 -5.91 -13.34 36.56
CA ILE A 339 -6.68 -13.06 37.75
C ILE A 339 -5.72 -12.66 38.87
N VAL A 340 -5.72 -11.36 39.21
CA VAL A 340 -4.79 -10.76 40.19
C VAL A 340 -5.61 -10.02 41.24
N ASN A 341 -5.41 -10.38 42.50
CA ASN A 341 -6.07 -9.71 43.65
C ASN A 341 -7.57 -9.47 43.44
N GLY A 342 -8.29 -10.51 43.00
CA GLY A 342 -9.75 -10.42 42.79
C GLY A 342 -10.22 -9.59 41.61
N ALA A 343 -9.33 -9.27 40.69
CA ALA A 343 -9.62 -8.56 39.46
C ALA A 343 -9.03 -9.28 38.23
N LEU A 344 -9.62 -9.05 37.08
CA LEU A 344 -9.07 -9.45 35.78
C LEU A 344 -8.16 -8.33 35.28
N GLU A 345 -6.90 -8.67 34.98
CA GLU A 345 -5.91 -7.73 34.44
C GLU A 345 -5.35 -8.21 33.10
N TYR A 346 -5.34 -7.33 32.09
CA TYR A 346 -4.79 -7.62 30.77
C TYR A 346 -4.44 -6.35 30.01
N ILE A 347 -3.52 -6.48 29.01
CA ILE A 347 -3.17 -5.41 28.07
C ILE A 347 -3.90 -5.69 26.75
N GLN A 348 -4.63 -4.71 26.24
CA GLN A 348 -5.37 -4.86 24.98
C GLN A 348 -4.42 -4.98 23.79
N GLU A 349 -4.60 -6.01 22.97
CA GLU A 349 -3.81 -6.25 21.76
C GLU A 349 -3.91 -5.09 20.75
N LYS A 350 -5.11 -4.54 20.58
CA LYS A 350 -5.37 -3.47 19.60
C LYS A 350 -4.58 -2.18 19.87
N THR A 351 -4.21 -1.91 21.11
CA THR A 351 -3.49 -0.69 21.53
C THR A 351 -2.06 -0.97 21.95
N ARG A 352 -1.65 -2.24 22.03
CA ARG A 352 -0.37 -2.69 22.56
C ARG A 352 0.84 -2.04 21.91
N SER A 353 0.81 -1.82 20.60
CA SER A 353 1.93 -1.26 19.83
C SER A 353 2.05 0.27 19.93
N HIS A 354 1.01 0.99 20.33
CA HIS A 354 0.99 2.46 20.27
C HIS A 354 0.84 3.12 21.64
N ASN A 355 -0.03 2.56 22.47
CA ASN A 355 -0.26 3.04 23.85
C ASN A 355 -0.78 1.87 24.70
N PRO A 356 0.12 1.02 25.23
CA PRO A 356 -0.26 -0.12 26.03
C PRO A 356 -0.85 0.36 27.37
N GLN A 357 -2.13 0.09 27.59
CA GLN A 357 -2.80 0.34 28.85
C GLN A 357 -3.21 -0.98 29.48
N THR A 358 -2.91 -1.15 30.75
CA THR A 358 -3.43 -2.26 31.54
C THR A 358 -4.89 -2.00 31.90
N ILE A 359 -5.77 -2.88 31.46
CA ILE A 359 -7.17 -2.88 31.84
C ILE A 359 -7.33 -3.74 33.09
N ARG A 360 -7.91 -3.16 34.12
CA ARG A 360 -8.20 -3.86 35.37
C ARG A 360 -9.71 -3.81 35.65
N VAL A 361 -10.33 -5.00 35.74
CA VAL A 361 -11.77 -5.14 35.98
C VAL A 361 -11.96 -5.95 37.27
N PRO A 362 -12.42 -5.35 38.38
CA PRO A 362 -12.76 -6.07 39.58
C PRO A 362 -13.85 -7.13 39.31
N LEU A 363 -13.67 -8.33 39.83
CA LEU A 363 -14.59 -9.43 39.62
C LEU A 363 -15.80 -9.33 40.57
N ASN A 364 -17.00 -9.30 39.99
CA ASN A 364 -18.26 -9.37 40.74
C ASN A 364 -18.57 -10.82 41.15
N SER A 365 -19.67 -11.04 41.89
CA SER A 365 -20.08 -12.35 42.36
C SER A 365 -20.31 -13.35 41.22
N VAL A 366 -20.95 -12.93 40.11
CA VAL A 366 -21.24 -13.79 38.98
C VAL A 366 -19.94 -14.28 38.35
N ALA A 367 -18.95 -13.38 38.11
CA ALA A 367 -17.67 -13.74 37.58
C ALA A 367 -16.90 -14.71 38.48
N LYS A 368 -16.94 -14.50 39.81
CA LYS A 368 -16.33 -15.39 40.79
C LYS A 368 -16.99 -16.78 40.80
N THR A 369 -18.32 -16.84 40.74
CA THR A 369 -19.05 -18.12 40.64
C THR A 369 -18.66 -18.91 39.42
N ILE A 370 -18.54 -18.24 38.28
CA ILE A 370 -18.11 -18.93 37.05
C ILE A 370 -16.66 -19.41 37.17
N LEU A 371 -15.74 -18.59 37.65
CA LEU A 371 -14.34 -19.02 37.84
C LEU A 371 -14.21 -20.20 38.81
N GLU A 372 -14.98 -20.23 39.87
CA GLU A 372 -15.02 -21.36 40.82
C GLU A 372 -15.53 -22.63 40.13
N ARG A 373 -16.57 -22.51 39.25
CA ARG A 373 -17.11 -23.64 38.48
C ARG A 373 -16.06 -24.28 37.58
N TYR A 374 -15.12 -23.48 37.05
CA TYR A 374 -14.06 -23.92 36.14
C TYR A 374 -12.66 -23.95 36.78
N LYS A 375 -12.54 -23.95 38.12
CA LYS A 375 -11.24 -23.94 38.82
C LYS A 375 -10.33 -25.11 38.43
N ASP A 376 -10.94 -26.30 38.24
CA ASP A 376 -10.25 -27.56 37.92
C ASP A 376 -10.03 -27.73 36.43
N TYR A 377 -10.39 -26.74 35.58
CA TYR A 377 -10.09 -26.78 34.15
C TYR A 377 -8.56 -26.72 33.93
N ALA A 378 -8.02 -27.83 33.34
CA ALA A 378 -6.57 -28.04 33.16
C ALA A 378 -6.00 -27.38 31.88
N GLY A 379 -6.82 -26.74 31.04
CA GLY A 379 -6.38 -26.11 29.82
C GLY A 379 -5.52 -24.86 30.06
N ALA A 380 -4.78 -24.45 29.05
CA ALA A 380 -3.86 -23.29 29.11
C ALA A 380 -4.61 -21.94 29.22
N THR A 381 -5.86 -21.89 28.79
CA THR A 381 -6.70 -20.67 28.80
C THR A 381 -7.49 -20.57 30.10
N LEU A 382 -8.03 -19.36 30.36
CA LEU A 382 -8.83 -19.11 31.56
C LEU A 382 -10.10 -19.98 31.62
N LEU A 383 -10.76 -20.17 30.48
CA LEU A 383 -11.99 -20.93 30.32
C LEU A 383 -11.90 -21.83 29.09
N PRO A 384 -12.74 -22.89 28.95
CA PRO A 384 -12.69 -23.82 27.82
C PRO A 384 -13.27 -23.22 26.53
N PHE A 385 -12.50 -22.33 25.90
CA PHE A 385 -12.90 -21.65 24.67
C PHE A 385 -12.96 -22.60 23.48
N ILE A 386 -13.89 -22.32 22.56
CA ILE A 386 -13.98 -22.93 21.23
C ILE A 386 -13.75 -21.87 20.16
N SER A 387 -13.70 -22.24 18.88
CA SER A 387 -13.53 -21.24 17.81
C SER A 387 -14.64 -20.18 17.85
N GLU A 388 -14.30 -18.94 17.50
CA GLU A 388 -15.25 -17.81 17.54
C GLU A 388 -16.53 -18.09 16.73
N GLN A 389 -16.41 -18.75 15.59
CA GLN A 389 -17.55 -19.14 14.77
C GLN A 389 -18.50 -20.07 15.49
N LYS A 390 -17.97 -21.14 16.12
CA LYS A 390 -18.79 -22.09 16.91
C LYS A 390 -19.35 -21.42 18.15
N TYR A 391 -18.59 -20.53 18.79
CA TYR A 391 -19.04 -19.78 19.96
C TYR A 391 -20.20 -18.84 19.62
N ASN A 392 -20.12 -18.09 18.50
CA ASN A 392 -21.26 -17.26 18.04
C ASN A 392 -22.53 -18.08 17.79
N GLN A 393 -22.38 -19.30 17.26
CA GLN A 393 -23.51 -20.21 17.06
C GLN A 393 -24.09 -20.70 18.38
N ALA A 394 -23.22 -21.10 19.32
CA ALA A 394 -23.64 -21.52 20.66
C ALA A 394 -24.34 -20.40 21.46
N ILE A 395 -23.88 -19.15 21.32
CA ILE A 395 -24.54 -17.98 21.95
C ILE A 395 -25.99 -17.87 21.46
N LYS A 396 -26.22 -17.95 20.16
CA LYS A 396 -27.57 -17.87 19.58
C LYS A 396 -28.47 -18.96 20.09
N GLU A 397 -27.99 -20.19 20.14
CA GLU A 397 -28.73 -21.35 20.65
C GLU A 397 -29.03 -21.23 22.16
N ALA A 398 -28.05 -20.81 22.97
CA ALA A 398 -28.23 -20.58 24.39
C ALA A 398 -29.28 -19.49 24.69
N PHE A 399 -29.26 -18.40 23.92
CA PHE A 399 -30.25 -17.32 24.02
C PHE A 399 -31.65 -17.82 23.69
N GLN A 400 -31.80 -18.59 22.62
CA GLN A 400 -33.08 -19.17 22.21
C GLN A 400 -33.65 -20.09 23.29
N LEU A 401 -32.81 -21.01 23.80
CA LEU A 401 -33.26 -21.94 24.87
C LEU A 401 -33.55 -21.26 26.19
N ALA A 402 -32.87 -20.15 26.50
CA ALA A 402 -33.18 -19.32 27.66
C ALA A 402 -34.41 -18.44 27.46
N GLY A 403 -35.09 -18.48 26.30
CA GLY A 403 -36.24 -17.66 26.01
C GLY A 403 -35.95 -16.16 25.95
N LEU A 404 -34.78 -15.80 25.36
CA LEU A 404 -34.41 -14.42 25.06
C LEU A 404 -34.85 -14.09 23.64
N ASP A 405 -36.13 -14.01 23.42
CA ASP A 405 -36.79 -13.98 22.09
C ASP A 405 -37.42 -12.62 21.76
N ARG A 406 -37.16 -11.57 22.56
CA ARG A 406 -37.69 -10.25 22.23
C ARG A 406 -37.23 -9.77 20.83
N ILE A 407 -38.13 -9.02 20.19
CA ILE A 407 -37.85 -8.44 18.88
C ILE A 407 -36.94 -7.22 19.05
N VAL A 408 -35.93 -7.12 18.19
CA VAL A 408 -34.99 -6.01 18.09
C VAL A 408 -34.94 -5.49 16.66
N THR A 409 -34.77 -4.19 16.48
CA THR A 409 -34.60 -3.56 15.18
C THR A 409 -33.12 -3.50 14.85
N VAL A 410 -32.71 -4.05 13.71
CA VAL A 410 -31.35 -4.00 13.16
C VAL A 410 -31.36 -3.33 11.80
N LEU A 411 -30.25 -2.75 11.40
CA LEU A 411 -30.08 -2.32 10.02
C LEU A 411 -29.59 -3.48 9.17
N ASN A 412 -30.29 -3.76 8.06
CA ASN A 412 -29.80 -4.71 7.08
C ASN A 412 -28.44 -4.23 6.54
N PRO A 413 -27.38 -5.07 6.54
CA PRO A 413 -26.06 -4.65 6.14
C PRO A 413 -25.94 -4.31 4.64
N LEU A 414 -26.83 -4.83 3.80
CA LEU A 414 -26.85 -4.57 2.37
C LEU A 414 -27.69 -3.33 2.03
N THR A 415 -28.96 -3.31 2.46
CA THR A 415 -29.93 -2.28 2.07
C THR A 415 -29.95 -1.07 3.00
N ARG A 416 -29.40 -1.19 4.21
CA ARG A 416 -29.53 -0.22 5.32
C ARG A 416 -30.95 0.02 5.82
N ASN A 417 -31.91 -0.77 5.37
CA ASN A 417 -33.28 -0.69 5.84
C ASN A 417 -33.39 -1.32 7.25
N PRO A 418 -34.27 -0.82 8.11
CA PRO A 418 -34.55 -1.44 9.40
C PRO A 418 -35.26 -2.78 9.19
N GLU A 419 -34.79 -3.81 9.91
CA GLU A 419 -35.38 -5.15 9.95
C GLU A 419 -35.65 -5.53 11.39
N GLN A 420 -36.74 -6.24 11.63
CA GLN A 420 -37.04 -6.84 12.90
C GLN A 420 -36.53 -8.28 12.95
N LYS A 421 -35.78 -8.61 13.99
CA LYS A 421 -35.23 -9.95 14.24
C LYS A 421 -35.38 -10.31 15.70
N TYR A 422 -35.42 -11.61 15.99
CA TYR A 422 -35.33 -12.04 17.36
C TYR A 422 -33.92 -11.77 17.95
N LEU A 423 -33.85 -11.44 19.22
CA LEU A 423 -32.59 -11.13 19.89
C LEU A 423 -31.57 -12.27 19.77
N TYR A 424 -32.00 -13.52 19.88
CA TYR A 424 -31.11 -14.69 19.70
C TYR A 424 -30.53 -14.81 18.30
N GLU A 425 -31.18 -14.33 17.23
CA GLU A 425 -30.65 -14.39 15.88
C GLU A 425 -29.45 -13.46 15.67
N VAL A 426 -29.39 -12.35 16.40
CA VAL A 426 -28.38 -11.29 16.26
C VAL A 426 -27.33 -11.31 17.36
N ALA A 427 -27.49 -12.17 18.36
CA ALA A 427 -26.56 -12.31 19.47
C ALA A 427 -25.19 -12.83 18.97
N THR A 428 -24.11 -12.24 19.47
CA THR A 428 -22.72 -12.58 19.15
C THR A 428 -21.82 -12.35 20.36
N THR A 429 -20.53 -12.72 20.24
CA THR A 429 -19.51 -12.36 21.25
C THR A 429 -19.46 -10.86 21.54
N HIS A 430 -19.72 -10.03 20.51
CA HIS A 430 -19.80 -8.58 20.68
C HIS A 430 -20.98 -8.15 21.55
N THR A 431 -22.07 -8.91 21.56
CA THR A 431 -23.22 -8.64 22.44
C THR A 431 -22.80 -8.70 23.89
N ALA A 432 -21.94 -9.65 24.31
CA ALA A 432 -21.44 -9.71 25.67
C ALA A 432 -20.75 -8.41 26.11
N ARG A 433 -19.83 -7.91 25.27
CA ARG A 433 -19.13 -6.64 25.54
C ARG A 433 -20.08 -5.44 25.51
N LYS A 434 -21.06 -5.42 24.61
CA LYS A 434 -22.08 -4.38 24.55
C LYS A 434 -22.94 -4.41 25.82
N THR A 435 -23.25 -5.60 26.33
CA THR A 435 -23.98 -5.80 27.60
C THR A 435 -23.23 -5.18 28.79
N PHE A 436 -21.93 -5.43 28.90
CA PHE A 436 -21.10 -4.82 29.92
C PHE A 436 -21.18 -3.30 29.87
N ILE A 437 -20.91 -2.71 28.71
CA ILE A 437 -20.82 -1.26 28.56
C ILE A 437 -22.19 -0.60 28.73
N GLY A 438 -23.23 -1.13 28.08
CA GLY A 438 -24.58 -0.57 28.11
C GLY A 438 -25.16 -0.55 29.55
N ASN A 439 -25.07 -1.66 30.28
CA ASN A 439 -25.57 -1.72 31.65
C ASN A 439 -24.73 -0.88 32.64
N MET A 440 -23.39 -0.79 32.43
CA MET A 440 -22.58 0.09 33.27
C MET A 440 -22.90 1.56 33.01
N TYR A 441 -23.05 1.94 31.72
CA TYR A 441 -23.35 3.32 31.38
C TYR A 441 -24.70 3.80 31.94
N LYS A 442 -25.74 2.93 31.93
CA LYS A 442 -27.01 3.22 32.57
C LYS A 442 -26.87 3.55 34.06
N LYS A 443 -26.00 2.82 34.77
CA LYS A 443 -25.84 2.97 36.22
C LYS A 443 -24.90 4.12 36.62
N VAL A 444 -23.82 4.30 35.90
CA VAL A 444 -22.74 5.21 36.31
C VAL A 444 -22.86 6.57 35.65
N LYS A 445 -23.42 6.67 34.44
CA LYS A 445 -23.58 7.89 33.62
C LYS A 445 -22.26 8.66 33.37
N ASP A 446 -21.11 8.13 33.84
CA ASP A 446 -19.78 8.69 33.63
C ASP A 446 -19.02 7.90 32.53
N PRO A 447 -18.82 8.52 31.37
CA PRO A 447 -18.13 7.88 30.25
C PRO A 447 -16.69 7.49 30.56
N ASP A 448 -15.98 8.30 31.35
CA ASP A 448 -14.54 8.10 31.58
C ASP A 448 -14.31 6.92 32.51
N LEU A 449 -15.16 6.78 33.54
CA LEU A 449 -15.14 5.63 34.43
C LEU A 449 -15.48 4.33 33.68
N VAL A 450 -16.51 4.35 32.81
CA VAL A 450 -16.84 3.18 31.95
C VAL A 450 -15.74 2.90 30.94
N SER A 451 -15.08 3.93 30.40
CA SER A 451 -13.97 3.77 29.44
C SER A 451 -12.75 3.14 30.09
N SER A 452 -12.43 3.48 31.36
CA SER A 452 -11.28 2.93 32.09
C SER A 452 -11.34 1.41 32.25
N VAL A 453 -12.52 0.85 32.54
CA VAL A 453 -12.71 -0.60 32.69
C VAL A 453 -13.00 -1.32 31.35
N SER A 454 -13.52 -0.62 30.36
CA SER A 454 -13.80 -1.21 29.05
C SER A 454 -12.65 -1.03 28.05
N GLY A 455 -11.69 -0.15 28.35
CA GLY A 455 -10.56 0.16 27.46
C GLY A 455 -10.98 0.79 26.13
N HIS A 456 -11.99 1.64 26.14
CA HIS A 456 -12.30 2.51 25.02
C HIS A 456 -11.44 3.78 25.11
N LYS A 457 -11.03 4.29 23.95
CA LYS A 457 -10.41 5.60 23.90
C LYS A 457 -11.49 6.67 24.13
N GLU A 458 -11.20 7.61 25.01
CA GLU A 458 -12.05 8.78 25.25
C GLU A 458 -12.47 9.45 23.92
N GLY A 459 -13.70 9.90 23.82
CA GLY A 459 -14.25 10.56 22.64
C GLY A 459 -14.40 9.68 21.38
N SER A 460 -14.12 8.37 21.44
CA SER A 460 -14.22 7.50 20.26
C SER A 460 -15.66 7.41 19.73
N LYS A 461 -15.83 7.49 18.38
CA LYS A 461 -17.14 7.31 17.71
C LYS A 461 -17.82 5.98 18.12
N ALA A 462 -17.04 4.92 18.35
CA ALA A 462 -17.55 3.63 18.78
C ALA A 462 -18.17 3.70 20.19
N PHE A 463 -17.55 4.44 21.10
CA PHE A 463 -18.05 4.61 22.47
C PHE A 463 -19.27 5.52 22.53
N ARG A 464 -19.33 6.58 21.69
CA ARG A 464 -20.50 7.48 21.62
C ARG A 464 -21.81 6.75 21.34
N ARG A 465 -21.79 5.64 20.59
CA ARG A 465 -23.00 4.85 20.30
C ARG A 465 -23.62 4.20 21.53
N TYR A 466 -22.84 3.96 22.59
CA TYR A 466 -23.37 3.48 23.87
C TYR A 466 -23.99 4.58 24.73
N ARG A 467 -23.76 5.84 24.36
CA ARG A 467 -24.40 7.01 24.97
C ARG A 467 -25.80 7.31 24.37
N GLU A 468 -26.26 6.50 23.42
CA GLU A 468 -27.62 6.63 22.96
C GLU A 468 -28.56 6.46 24.17
N ILE A 469 -29.23 7.55 24.46
CA ILE A 469 -30.18 7.70 25.54
C ILE A 469 -31.28 6.67 25.32
N ASP A 470 -31.38 5.66 26.18
CA ASP A 470 -32.49 4.70 26.09
C ASP A 470 -33.79 5.35 26.53
N GLU A 471 -34.90 4.66 26.30
CA GLU A 471 -36.24 5.20 26.58
C GLU A 471 -36.47 5.48 28.08
N GLU A 472 -35.91 4.66 28.97
CA GLU A 472 -35.99 4.90 30.44
C GLU A 472 -35.28 6.20 30.80
N MET A 473 -34.07 6.46 30.23
CA MET A 473 -33.37 7.72 30.47
C MET A 473 -34.12 8.92 29.91
N LYS A 474 -34.82 8.78 28.78
CA LYS A 474 -35.67 9.84 28.23
C LYS A 474 -36.86 10.12 29.10
N GLN A 475 -37.51 9.06 29.62
CA GLN A 475 -38.62 9.19 30.58
C GLN A 475 -38.18 9.86 31.87
N GLU A 476 -37.03 9.41 32.46
CA GLU A 476 -36.45 10.08 33.64
C GLU A 476 -36.20 11.56 33.38
N LEU A 477 -35.67 11.92 32.15
CA LEU A 477 -35.36 13.30 31.80
C LEU A 477 -36.65 14.15 31.69
N VAL A 478 -37.70 13.59 31.10
CA VAL A 478 -39.00 14.27 30.97
C VAL A 478 -39.66 14.46 32.34
N HIS A 479 -39.58 13.47 33.24
CA HIS A 479 -40.10 13.57 34.61
C HIS A 479 -39.41 14.63 35.48
N LEU A 480 -38.21 15.10 35.08
CA LEU A 480 -37.59 16.25 35.73
C LEU A 480 -38.27 17.60 35.40
N LEU A 481 -39.22 17.59 34.48
CA LEU A 481 -40.00 18.78 34.07
C LEU A 481 -41.39 18.80 34.73
N ASP A 482 -41.76 17.72 35.44
CA ASP A 482 -43.00 17.63 36.27
C ASP A 482 -42.76 18.23 37.65
#